data_77e2d3d987c00c71200058aef4f0ddf4
#
_entry.id   77e2d3d987c00c71200058aef4f0ddf4
#
_cell.length_a   1.000
_cell.length_b   1.000
_cell.length_c   1.000
_cell.angle_alpha   90.00
_cell.angle_beta   90.00
_cell.angle_gamma   90.00
#
_symmetry.space_group_name_H-M   'P 1'
#
loop_
_entity.id
_entity.type
_entity.pdbx_description
1 polymer ?
#
loop_
_entity_poly.entity_id
_entity_poly.type
_entity_poly.pdbx_seq_one_letter_code
_entity_poly.pdbx_strand_id
1 'polypeptide(L)'
;VGGMVQSAKVFNQDRDRVLALFPRLGERLDSLAGNLSGGEQQMLAIGRALMTRPRLIMIDELSLGLMPKVIDLCYEALLKLRDEGMTIFLVEQNTERVLQVADDICVLESGNTVWQGSAADARDNPQLTEAYLGMH
;
A
#
# COMPACT_ATOMS: atom_id res chain seq x y z
N VAL A 1 15.56 -10.81 4.05
CA VAL A 1 14.95 -11.55 5.17
C VAL A 1 13.71 -12.29 4.72
N GLY A 2 12.74 -11.65 4.03
CA GLY A 2 11.48 -12.29 3.58
C GLY A 2 11.66 -13.51 2.67
N GLY A 3 12.71 -13.57 1.87
CA GLY A 3 12.97 -14.67 0.92
C GLY A 3 13.92 -15.78 1.41
N MET A 4 14.33 -15.77 2.68
CA MET A 4 15.39 -16.67 3.19
C MET A 4 15.03 -18.16 3.19
N VAL A 5 13.76 -18.52 3.02
CA VAL A 5 13.27 -19.92 3.01
C VAL A 5 13.08 -20.46 1.60
N GLN A 6 13.36 -19.66 0.58
CA GLN A 6 13.10 -20.00 -0.82
C GLN A 6 14.38 -20.49 -1.54
N SER A 7 14.21 -21.24 -2.66
CA SER A 7 15.33 -21.54 -3.53
C SER A 7 15.91 -20.26 -4.15
N ALA A 8 17.21 -20.26 -4.48
CA ALA A 8 17.88 -19.09 -5.06
C ALA A 8 17.20 -18.58 -6.35
N LYS A 9 16.64 -19.49 -7.17
CA LYS A 9 15.90 -19.12 -8.38
C LYS A 9 14.64 -18.35 -8.06
N VAL A 10 13.84 -18.82 -7.09
CA VAL A 10 12.60 -18.19 -6.65
C VAL A 10 12.89 -16.83 -6.00
N PHE A 11 13.92 -16.77 -5.14
CA PHE A 11 14.38 -15.55 -4.53
C PHE A 11 14.73 -14.46 -5.57
N ASN A 12 15.50 -14.82 -6.61
CA ASN A 12 15.88 -13.86 -7.65
C ASN A 12 14.65 -13.36 -8.44
N GLN A 13 13.71 -14.24 -8.77
CA GLN A 13 12.46 -13.83 -9.44
C GLN A 13 11.65 -12.84 -8.60
N ASP A 14 11.49 -13.10 -7.31
CA ASP A 14 10.74 -12.22 -6.41
C ASP A 14 11.45 -10.89 -6.20
N ARG A 15 12.79 -10.92 -6.05
CA ARG A 15 13.59 -9.68 -5.98
C ARG A 15 13.41 -8.84 -7.24
N ASP A 16 13.53 -9.44 -8.42
CA ASP A 16 13.42 -8.73 -9.68
C ASP A 16 12.01 -8.13 -9.86
N ARG A 17 10.95 -8.84 -9.41
CA ARG A 17 9.58 -8.32 -9.36
C ARG A 17 9.47 -7.10 -8.42
N VAL A 18 10.05 -7.15 -7.22
CA VAL A 18 10.06 -6.03 -6.28
C VAL A 18 10.79 -4.83 -6.86
N LEU A 19 11.95 -5.04 -7.51
CA LEU A 19 12.70 -3.97 -8.15
C LEU A 19 11.99 -3.38 -9.37
N ALA A 20 11.16 -4.16 -10.06
CA ALA A 20 10.30 -3.65 -11.13
C ALA A 20 9.16 -2.76 -10.59
N LEU A 21 8.62 -3.08 -9.40
CA LEU A 21 7.62 -2.24 -8.72
C LEU A 21 8.25 -0.97 -8.13
N PHE A 22 9.47 -1.07 -7.61
CA PHE A 22 10.18 0.01 -6.93
C PHE A 22 11.60 0.18 -7.50
N PRO A 23 11.75 0.78 -8.71
CA PRO A 23 13.07 0.93 -9.36
C PRO A 23 14.11 1.66 -8.52
N ARG A 24 13.67 2.62 -7.67
CA ARG A 24 14.55 3.35 -6.75
C ARG A 24 15.29 2.44 -5.76
N LEU A 25 14.71 1.31 -5.38
CA LEU A 25 15.40 0.34 -4.54
C LEU A 25 16.56 -0.34 -5.30
N GLY A 26 16.40 -0.52 -6.62
CA GLY A 26 17.46 -1.04 -7.49
C GLY A 26 18.71 -0.14 -7.52
N GLU A 27 18.52 1.18 -7.47
CA GLU A 27 19.61 2.16 -7.43
C GLU A 27 20.32 2.19 -6.06
N ARG A 28 19.77 1.56 -5.04
CA ARG A 28 20.22 1.59 -3.64
C ARG A 28 20.57 0.21 -3.07
N LEU A 29 20.77 -0.81 -3.92
CA LEU A 29 21.04 -2.19 -3.47
C LEU A 29 22.23 -2.31 -2.53
N ASP A 30 23.28 -1.51 -2.74
CA ASP A 30 24.50 -1.51 -1.93
C ASP A 30 24.42 -0.57 -0.72
N SER A 31 23.30 0.12 -0.53
CA SER A 31 23.11 1.05 0.58
C SER A 31 22.65 0.32 1.84
N LEU A 32 23.10 0.80 3.01
CA LEU A 32 22.52 0.35 4.27
C LEU A 32 21.06 0.85 4.37
N ALA A 33 20.17 -0.01 4.83
CA ALA A 33 18.74 0.32 4.94
C ALA A 33 18.46 1.57 5.79
N GLY A 34 19.29 1.83 6.81
CA GLY A 34 19.20 3.03 7.64
C GLY A 34 19.56 4.33 6.92
N ASN A 35 20.24 4.27 5.76
CA ASN A 35 20.60 5.44 4.96
C ASN A 35 19.59 5.76 3.86
N LEU A 36 18.52 4.97 3.78
CA LEU A 36 17.41 5.20 2.84
C LEU A 36 16.54 6.37 3.34
N SER A 37 15.99 7.15 2.40
CA SER A 37 14.94 8.12 2.72
C SER A 37 13.69 7.43 3.28
N GLY A 38 12.83 8.16 3.99
CA GLY A 38 11.58 7.60 4.53
C GLY A 38 10.73 6.89 3.46
N GLY A 39 10.64 7.47 2.26
CA GLY A 39 9.94 6.85 1.14
C GLY A 39 10.60 5.57 0.63
N GLU A 40 11.92 5.54 0.52
CA GLU A 40 12.67 4.33 0.14
C GLU A 40 12.55 3.25 1.23
N GLN A 41 12.51 3.63 2.50
CA GLN A 41 12.27 2.70 3.61
C GLN A 41 10.86 2.08 3.53
N GLN A 42 9.84 2.87 3.19
CA GLN A 42 8.48 2.37 2.99
C GLN A 42 8.40 1.40 1.80
N MET A 43 8.99 1.76 0.65
CA MET A 43 9.10 0.85 -0.49
C MET A 43 9.82 -0.43 -0.13
N LEU A 44 10.90 -0.35 0.67
CA LEU A 44 11.63 -1.52 1.16
C LEU A 44 10.77 -2.39 2.08
N ALA A 45 9.98 -1.79 2.97
CA ALA A 45 9.07 -2.52 3.86
C ALA A 45 8.04 -3.33 3.06
N ILE A 46 7.38 -2.71 2.07
CA ILE A 46 6.45 -3.37 1.15
C ILE A 46 7.19 -4.48 0.37
N GLY A 47 8.33 -4.17 -0.21
CA GLY A 47 9.14 -5.13 -0.97
C GLY A 47 9.53 -6.36 -0.14
N ARG A 48 9.92 -6.18 1.12
CA ARG A 48 10.21 -7.28 2.05
C ARG A 48 8.99 -8.16 2.33
N ALA A 49 7.82 -7.55 2.50
CA ALA A 49 6.57 -8.31 2.67
C ALA A 49 6.27 -9.14 1.41
N LEU A 50 6.43 -8.58 0.22
CA LEU A 50 6.19 -9.27 -1.06
C LEU A 50 7.11 -10.46 -1.30
N MET A 51 8.33 -10.45 -0.74
CA MET A 51 9.27 -11.58 -0.83
C MET A 51 8.75 -12.86 -0.16
N THR A 52 7.72 -12.79 0.67
CA THR A 52 7.07 -13.97 1.28
C THR A 52 5.95 -14.56 0.41
N ARG A 53 5.66 -13.98 -0.75
CA ARG A 53 4.54 -14.32 -1.64
C ARG A 53 3.20 -14.36 -0.91
N PRO A 54 2.82 -13.29 -0.20
CA PRO A 54 1.59 -13.27 0.57
C PRO A 54 0.37 -13.25 -0.37
N ARG A 55 -0.75 -13.78 0.11
CA ARG A 55 -2.06 -13.61 -0.54
C ARG A 55 -2.79 -12.36 -0.08
N LEU A 56 -2.42 -11.87 1.09
CA LEU A 56 -2.93 -10.66 1.73
C LEU A 56 -1.76 -9.82 2.23
N ILE A 57 -1.76 -8.53 1.90
CA ILE A 57 -0.88 -7.54 2.53
C ILE A 57 -1.74 -6.56 3.34
N MET A 58 -1.29 -6.25 4.56
CA MET A 58 -1.93 -5.28 5.44
C MET A 58 -1.00 -4.09 5.62
N ILE A 59 -1.53 -2.90 5.39
CA ILE A 59 -0.76 -1.65 5.42
C ILE A 59 -1.50 -0.65 6.29
N ASP A 60 -0.78 -0.08 7.27
CA ASP A 60 -1.29 0.94 8.16
C ASP A 60 -0.59 2.26 7.88
N GLU A 61 -1.38 3.31 7.59
CA GLU A 61 -0.93 4.68 7.35
C GLU A 61 0.21 4.80 6.32
N LEU A 62 0.00 4.28 5.09
CA LEU A 62 0.97 4.31 3.99
C LEU A 62 1.51 5.72 3.70
N SER A 63 0.64 6.72 3.78
CA SER A 63 0.94 8.10 3.39
C SER A 63 1.63 8.94 4.47
N LEU A 64 1.69 8.45 5.71
CA LEU A 64 2.17 9.24 6.85
C LEU A 64 3.63 9.66 6.69
N GLY A 65 3.85 10.99 6.69
CA GLY A 65 5.20 11.58 6.66
C GLY A 65 5.95 11.44 5.32
N LEU A 66 5.28 11.01 4.25
CA LEU A 66 5.88 10.86 2.94
C LEU A 66 5.56 12.05 2.01
N MET A 67 6.46 12.31 1.07
CA MET A 67 6.22 13.28 -0.01
C MET A 67 5.15 12.75 -0.97
N PRO A 68 4.27 13.61 -1.52
CA PRO A 68 3.17 13.21 -2.41
C PRO A 68 3.60 12.28 -3.56
N LYS A 69 4.70 12.59 -4.22
CA LYS A 69 5.25 11.76 -5.31
C LYS A 69 5.60 10.33 -4.89
N VAL A 70 6.07 10.16 -3.66
CA VAL A 70 6.41 8.83 -3.11
C VAL A 70 5.13 8.06 -2.78
N ILE A 71 4.14 8.77 -2.24
CA ILE A 71 2.81 8.20 -1.97
C ILE A 71 2.21 7.68 -3.29
N ASP A 72 2.24 8.48 -4.37
CA ASP A 72 1.74 8.07 -5.69
C ASP A 72 2.41 6.77 -6.17
N LEU A 73 3.73 6.69 -6.09
CA LEU A 73 4.47 5.49 -6.49
C LEU A 73 4.08 4.24 -5.67
N CYS A 74 3.86 4.41 -4.36
CA CYS A 74 3.42 3.29 -3.51
C CYS A 74 2.01 2.84 -3.89
N TYR A 75 1.07 3.77 -4.10
CA TYR A 75 -0.29 3.44 -4.53
C TYR A 75 -0.33 2.79 -5.92
N GLU A 76 0.46 3.27 -6.88
CA GLU A 76 0.59 2.63 -8.21
C GLU A 76 1.08 1.19 -8.08
N ALA A 77 2.05 0.92 -7.21
CA ALA A 77 2.53 -0.42 -6.95
C ALA A 77 1.44 -1.32 -6.33
N LEU A 78 0.66 -0.80 -5.37
CA LEU A 78 -0.45 -1.53 -4.75
C LEU A 78 -1.55 -1.85 -5.77
N LEU A 79 -1.91 -0.89 -6.65
CA LEU A 79 -2.90 -1.12 -7.70
C LEU A 79 -2.46 -2.24 -8.65
N LYS A 80 -1.19 -2.26 -9.07
CA LYS A 80 -0.64 -3.36 -9.88
C LYS A 80 -0.74 -4.71 -9.18
N LEU A 81 -0.41 -4.76 -7.88
CA LEU A 81 -0.50 -5.98 -7.09
C LEU A 81 -1.94 -6.47 -6.94
N ARG A 82 -2.91 -5.56 -6.75
CA ARG A 82 -4.34 -5.87 -6.74
C ARG A 82 -4.79 -6.46 -8.08
N ASP A 83 -4.40 -5.84 -9.18
CA ASP A 83 -4.74 -6.29 -10.53
C ASP A 83 -4.13 -7.67 -10.87
N GLU A 84 -3.02 -8.04 -10.19
CA GLU A 84 -2.44 -9.38 -10.21
C GLU A 84 -3.16 -10.38 -9.28
N GLY A 85 -4.23 -9.97 -8.59
CA GLY A 85 -5.06 -10.81 -7.72
C GLY A 85 -4.63 -10.84 -6.25
N MET A 86 -3.78 -9.92 -5.80
CA MET A 86 -3.43 -9.79 -4.39
C MET A 86 -4.53 -9.08 -3.61
N THR A 87 -4.88 -9.60 -2.44
CA THR A 87 -5.75 -8.90 -1.50
C THR A 87 -4.94 -7.85 -0.73
N ILE A 88 -5.45 -6.62 -0.65
CA ILE A 88 -4.82 -5.52 0.07
C ILE A 88 -5.79 -5.00 1.12
N PHE A 89 -5.36 -4.98 2.38
CA PHE A 89 -6.07 -4.33 3.47
C PHE A 89 -5.30 -3.06 3.84
N LEU A 90 -5.91 -1.90 3.60
CA LEU A 90 -5.30 -0.59 3.80
C LEU A 90 -6.04 0.18 4.89
N VAL A 91 -5.32 0.65 5.90
CA VAL A 91 -5.80 1.61 6.89
C VAL A 91 -5.21 2.97 6.56
N GLU A 92 -6.05 3.96 6.34
CA GLU A 92 -5.65 5.30 5.91
C GLU A 92 -6.57 6.38 6.48
N GLN A 93 -6.00 7.57 6.67
CA GLN A 93 -6.74 8.77 7.04
C GLN A 93 -7.06 9.65 5.83
N ASN A 94 -6.31 9.49 4.73
CA ASN A 94 -6.56 10.22 3.48
C ASN A 94 -7.71 9.55 2.71
N THR A 95 -8.92 9.99 3.01
CA THR A 95 -10.17 9.45 2.49
C THR A 95 -10.31 9.61 0.99
N GLU A 96 -9.85 10.72 0.42
CA GLU A 96 -9.86 10.95 -1.04
C GLU A 96 -9.05 9.88 -1.79
N ARG A 97 -7.87 9.54 -1.28
CA ARG A 97 -7.03 8.49 -1.84
C ARG A 97 -7.68 7.11 -1.73
N VAL A 98 -8.24 6.80 -0.56
CA VAL A 98 -8.94 5.52 -0.34
C VAL A 98 -10.08 5.35 -1.33
N LEU A 99 -10.90 6.38 -1.54
CA LEU A 99 -12.01 6.36 -2.50
C LEU A 99 -11.57 6.10 -3.95
N GLN A 100 -10.35 6.51 -4.31
CA GLN A 100 -9.83 6.29 -5.67
C GLN A 100 -9.33 4.87 -5.92
N VAL A 101 -8.88 4.17 -4.86
CA VAL A 101 -8.16 2.89 -5.02
C VAL A 101 -8.87 1.69 -4.42
N ALA A 102 -9.76 1.88 -3.44
CA ALA A 102 -10.46 0.79 -2.77
C ALA A 102 -11.64 0.25 -3.59
N ASP A 103 -11.90 -1.05 -3.45
CA ASP A 103 -13.12 -1.69 -3.94
C ASP A 103 -14.20 -1.61 -2.87
N ASP A 104 -13.86 -1.92 -1.61
CA ASP A 104 -14.73 -1.85 -0.44
C ASP A 104 -14.12 -0.94 0.63
N ILE A 105 -14.97 -0.26 1.39
CA ILE A 105 -14.59 0.68 2.45
C ILE A 105 -15.33 0.34 3.74
N CYS A 106 -14.60 0.43 4.84
CA CYS A 106 -15.13 0.38 6.19
C CYS A 106 -14.69 1.63 6.94
N VAL A 107 -15.64 2.42 7.43
CA VAL A 107 -15.35 3.61 8.24
C VAL A 107 -15.46 3.28 9.71
N LEU A 108 -14.37 3.55 10.44
CA LEU A 108 -14.27 3.35 11.88
C LEU A 108 -14.27 4.69 12.61
N GLU A 109 -15.08 4.80 13.65
CA GLU A 109 -15.10 5.92 14.58
C GLU A 109 -15.13 5.43 16.01
N SER A 110 -14.20 5.88 16.84
CA SER A 110 -14.13 5.52 18.26
C SER A 110 -14.21 3.99 18.52
N GLY A 111 -13.55 3.21 17.65
CA GLY A 111 -13.50 1.76 17.75
C GLY A 111 -14.74 1.01 17.23
N ASN A 112 -15.71 1.72 16.67
CA ASN A 112 -16.92 1.12 16.09
C ASN A 112 -16.97 1.33 14.57
N THR A 113 -17.50 0.34 13.86
CA THR A 113 -17.83 0.50 12.45
C THR A 113 -19.09 1.36 12.33
N VAL A 114 -18.94 2.56 11.74
CA VAL A 114 -20.06 3.48 11.51
C VAL A 114 -20.65 3.35 10.12
N TRP A 115 -19.87 2.85 9.16
CA TRP A 115 -20.31 2.56 7.81
C TRP A 115 -19.46 1.48 7.15
N GLN A 116 -20.07 0.69 6.25
CA GLN A 116 -19.37 -0.27 5.40
C GLN A 116 -20.13 -0.47 4.09
N GLY A 117 -19.39 -0.55 2.99
CA GLY A 117 -19.95 -0.77 1.66
C GLY A 117 -18.91 -0.64 0.55
N SER A 118 -19.37 -0.66 -0.71
CA SER A 118 -18.47 -0.44 -1.84
C SER A 118 -17.95 1.00 -1.91
N ALA A 119 -16.79 1.20 -2.52
CA ALA A 119 -16.27 2.56 -2.75
C ALA A 119 -17.19 3.38 -3.66
N ALA A 120 -17.98 2.75 -4.53
CA ALA A 120 -18.99 3.41 -5.35
C ALA A 120 -20.12 3.97 -4.46
N ASP A 121 -20.69 3.13 -3.57
CA ASP A 121 -21.75 3.56 -2.64
C ASP A 121 -21.25 4.66 -1.68
N ALA A 122 -19.97 4.59 -1.28
CA ALA A 122 -19.35 5.60 -0.44
C ALA A 122 -19.30 6.98 -1.13
N ARG A 123 -18.92 7.00 -2.42
CA ARG A 123 -18.87 8.25 -3.22
C ARG A 123 -20.26 8.87 -3.42
N ASP A 124 -21.27 8.03 -3.53
CA ASP A 124 -22.65 8.46 -3.78
C ASP A 124 -23.41 8.81 -2.47
N ASN A 125 -22.77 8.70 -1.30
CA ASN A 125 -23.35 8.97 0.00
C ASN A 125 -22.95 10.37 0.50
N PRO A 126 -23.82 11.41 0.39
CA PRO A 126 -23.49 12.78 0.80
C PRO A 126 -23.18 12.92 2.29
N GLN A 127 -23.89 12.16 3.15
CA GLN A 127 -23.68 12.22 4.61
C GLN A 127 -22.31 11.67 4.99
N LEU A 128 -21.90 10.58 4.34
CA LEU A 128 -20.57 9.98 4.55
C LEU A 128 -19.48 10.92 4.03
N THR A 129 -19.69 11.50 2.86
CA THR A 129 -18.75 12.39 2.20
C THR A 129 -18.51 13.65 3.02
N GLU A 130 -19.58 14.26 3.54
CA GLU A 130 -19.52 15.47 4.36
C GLU A 130 -18.93 15.20 5.75
N ALA A 131 -19.36 14.12 6.42
CA ALA A 131 -18.96 13.85 7.80
C ALA A 131 -17.55 13.24 7.94
N TYR A 132 -17.15 12.37 7.01
CA TYR A 132 -15.94 11.54 7.17
C TYR A 132 -14.94 11.68 6.03
N LEU A 133 -15.35 12.10 4.84
CA LEU A 133 -14.49 12.13 3.67
C LEU A 133 -13.96 13.54 3.34
N GLY A 134 -14.37 14.57 4.10
CA GLY A 134 -13.81 15.93 4.02
C GLY A 134 -13.94 16.61 2.65
N MET A 135 -14.83 16.12 1.79
CA MET A 135 -15.09 16.70 0.47
C MET A 135 -16.17 17.80 0.64
N HIS A 136 -15.71 19.04 0.69
CA HIS A 136 -16.57 20.25 0.68
C HIS A 136 -16.69 20.80 -0.72
#